data_4eb636ca4a87fb0754ceac09b8a35109
#
_entry.id   4eb636ca4a87fb0754ceac09b8a35109
#
_cell.length_a   1.000
_cell.length_b   1.000
_cell.length_c   1.000
_cell.angle_alpha   90.00
_cell.angle_beta   90.00
_cell.angle_gamma   90.00
#
_symmetry.space_group_name_H-M   'P 1'
#
loop_
_entity.id
_entity.type
_entity.pdbx_description
1 polymer ?
#
loop_
_entity_poly.entity_id
_entity_poly.type
_entity_poly.pdbx_seq_one_letter_code
_entity_poly.pdbx_strand_id
1 'polypeptide(L)'
;TTPGVGLISPPPHHDIYSIEDLAQLIHDLKCANPEGEVSVKLVSEVGVGVIAAGVAKAKADHIVVSGGDGGTGAAAWTGIKCAGLPWELGIAETQQTLVLNDLRDRVRLQTDGQLKTPRDICIAAALGAEEYALSTGPLIALGCIMMRKCHLNTCPVHCGVFVSISR
;
A
#
# COMPACT_ATOMS: atom_id res chain seq x y z
N THR A 1 4.13 6.34 -18.22
CA THR A 1 5.49 6.90 -18.39
C THR A 1 5.75 7.20 -19.85
N THR A 2 6.52 8.25 -20.11
CA THR A 2 6.89 8.62 -21.50
C THR A 2 7.97 7.67 -22.00
N PRO A 3 7.81 7.02 -23.17
CA PRO A 3 8.83 6.13 -23.73
C PRO A 3 10.16 6.87 -23.95
N GLY A 4 11.27 6.20 -23.68
CA GLY A 4 12.61 6.75 -23.86
C GLY A 4 13.13 7.66 -22.75
N VAL A 5 12.32 7.95 -21.73
CA VAL A 5 12.78 8.68 -20.54
C VAL A 5 13.26 7.69 -19.49
N GLY A 6 14.45 7.90 -18.98
CA GLY A 6 15.00 7.09 -17.89
C GLY A 6 14.15 7.23 -16.62
N LEU A 7 13.95 6.12 -15.92
CA LEU A 7 13.26 6.08 -14.64
C LEU A 7 14.28 5.83 -13.54
N ILE A 8 14.11 6.53 -12.41
CA ILE A 8 14.87 6.30 -11.19
C ILE A 8 13.97 5.64 -10.16
N SER A 9 14.55 4.85 -9.27
CA SER A 9 13.84 4.33 -8.10
C SER A 9 13.48 5.49 -7.19
N PRO A 10 12.23 5.54 -6.66
CA PRO A 10 11.85 6.58 -5.70
C PRO A 10 12.75 6.57 -4.45
N PRO A 11 13.02 7.74 -3.82
CA PRO A 11 13.88 7.86 -2.66
C PRO A 11 13.66 6.83 -1.54
N PRO A 12 12.42 6.47 -1.14
CA PRO A 12 12.22 5.54 -0.02
C PRO A 12 12.92 4.19 -0.15
N HIS A 13 13.23 3.74 -1.36
CA HIS A 13 13.88 2.45 -1.57
C HIS A 13 15.38 2.43 -1.23
N HIS A 14 16.05 3.59 -1.26
CA HIS A 14 17.50 3.68 -1.10
C HIS A 14 17.95 4.76 -0.12
N ASP A 15 17.07 5.66 0.28
CA ASP A 15 17.44 6.86 1.03
C ASP A 15 16.81 6.90 2.44
N ILE A 16 15.77 6.12 2.71
CA ILE A 16 15.05 6.09 3.98
C ILE A 16 15.37 4.77 4.69
N TYR A 17 16.04 4.88 5.85
CA TYR A 17 16.48 3.74 6.65
C TYR A 17 16.02 3.79 8.11
N SER A 18 15.38 4.89 8.52
CA SER A 18 14.88 5.07 9.88
C SER A 18 13.53 5.82 9.89
N ILE A 19 12.86 5.79 11.03
CA ILE A 19 11.63 6.57 11.24
C ILE A 19 11.93 8.08 11.20
N GLU A 20 13.09 8.49 11.64
CA GLU A 20 13.54 9.88 11.63
C GLU A 20 13.73 10.39 10.20
N ASP A 21 14.36 9.58 9.34
CA ASP A 21 14.49 9.91 7.91
C ASP A 21 13.13 10.04 7.24
N LEU A 22 12.20 9.12 7.56
CA LEU A 22 10.83 9.17 7.06
C LEU A 22 10.10 10.40 7.56
N ALA A 23 10.25 10.78 8.82
CA ALA A 23 9.65 11.97 9.40
C ALA A 23 10.12 13.24 8.72
N GLN A 24 11.42 13.33 8.40
CA GLN A 24 11.97 14.42 7.62
C GLN A 24 11.36 14.47 6.22
N LEU A 25 11.28 13.35 5.51
CA LEU A 25 10.66 13.29 4.19
C LEU A 25 9.20 13.71 4.20
N ILE A 26 8.42 13.24 5.19
CA ILE A 26 7.01 13.65 5.36
C ILE A 26 6.91 15.16 5.57
N HIS A 27 7.78 15.73 6.42
CA HIS A 27 7.83 17.16 6.66
C HIS A 27 8.15 17.92 5.38
N ASP A 28 9.15 17.50 4.62
CA ASP A 28 9.56 18.15 3.37
C ASP A 28 8.45 18.10 2.31
N LEU A 29 7.75 16.97 2.19
CA LEU A 29 6.61 16.83 1.29
C LEU A 29 5.46 17.77 1.68
N LYS A 30 5.17 17.91 2.96
CA LYS A 30 4.14 18.84 3.46
C LYS A 30 4.56 20.30 3.31
N CYS A 31 5.84 20.60 3.38
CA CYS A 31 6.35 21.95 3.06
C CYS A 31 6.22 22.27 1.57
N ALA A 32 6.48 21.28 0.70
CA ALA A 32 6.33 21.46 -0.74
C ALA A 32 4.86 21.58 -1.19
N ASN A 33 3.96 20.86 -0.53
CA ASN A 33 2.51 20.93 -0.77
C ASN A 33 1.74 20.79 0.54
N PRO A 34 1.41 21.93 1.20
CA PRO A 34 0.69 21.92 2.48
C PRO A 34 -0.72 21.31 2.43
N GLU A 35 -1.36 21.34 1.28
CA GLU A 35 -2.71 20.76 1.08
C GLU A 35 -2.65 19.26 0.73
N GLY A 36 -1.47 18.72 0.49
CA GLY A 36 -1.28 17.33 0.13
C GLY A 36 -1.32 16.39 1.34
N GLU A 37 -2.04 15.28 1.22
CA GLU A 37 -1.99 14.20 2.20
C GLU A 37 -0.81 13.26 1.90
N VAL A 38 -0.11 12.86 2.95
CA VAL A 38 1.02 11.93 2.85
C VAL A 38 0.59 10.55 3.32
N SER A 39 0.67 9.58 2.41
CA SER A 39 0.37 8.17 2.68
C SER A 39 1.65 7.36 2.78
N VAL A 40 1.76 6.53 3.80
CA VAL A 40 2.88 5.61 4.00
C VAL A 40 2.40 4.17 3.92
N LYS A 41 3.05 3.37 3.07
CA LYS A 41 2.73 1.96 2.91
C LYS A 41 3.71 1.10 3.71
N LEU A 42 3.15 0.23 4.55
CA LEU A 42 3.88 -0.70 5.39
C LEU A 42 3.54 -2.15 5.01
N VAL A 43 4.50 -3.03 5.17
CA VAL A 43 4.28 -4.47 4.99
C VAL A 43 3.71 -5.06 6.28
N SER A 44 2.72 -5.95 6.16
CA SER A 44 2.24 -6.75 7.28
C SER A 44 3.35 -7.70 7.72
N GLU A 45 3.96 -7.40 8.85
CA GLU A 45 4.99 -8.20 9.50
C GLU A 45 4.89 -8.05 11.01
N VAL A 46 5.59 -8.90 11.75
CA VAL A 46 5.63 -8.78 13.21
C VAL A 46 6.31 -7.47 13.61
N GLY A 47 5.65 -6.67 14.45
CA GLY A 47 6.16 -5.37 14.86
C GLY A 47 5.67 -4.20 13.98
N VAL A 48 4.86 -4.44 12.96
CA VAL A 48 4.32 -3.37 12.10
C VAL A 48 3.54 -2.31 12.88
N GLY A 49 2.90 -2.70 13.99
CA GLY A 49 2.19 -1.76 14.86
C GLY A 49 3.11 -0.70 15.46
N VAL A 50 4.31 -1.08 15.88
CA VAL A 50 5.31 -0.14 16.42
C VAL A 50 5.81 0.81 15.33
N ILE A 51 6.05 0.28 14.12
CA ILE A 51 6.42 1.08 12.95
C ILE A 51 5.30 2.09 12.63
N ALA A 52 4.06 1.62 12.58
CA ALA A 52 2.90 2.47 12.32
C ALA A 52 2.73 3.58 13.39
N ALA A 53 2.98 3.29 14.66
CA ALA A 53 3.00 4.31 15.71
C ALA A 53 4.07 5.38 15.46
N GLY A 54 5.26 4.97 15.01
CA GLY A 54 6.31 5.90 14.59
C GLY A 54 5.89 6.77 13.40
N VAL A 55 5.26 6.17 12.40
CA VAL A 55 4.74 6.88 11.21
C VAL A 55 3.63 7.88 11.59
N ALA A 56 2.72 7.50 12.50
CA ALA A 56 1.68 8.41 13.00
C ALA A 56 2.27 9.59 13.78
N LYS A 57 3.31 9.35 14.58
CA LYS A 57 4.06 10.42 15.27
C LYS A 57 4.80 11.32 14.28
N ALA A 58 5.26 10.80 13.16
CA ALA A 58 5.88 11.55 12.08
C ALA A 58 4.87 12.41 11.27
N LYS A 59 3.58 12.40 11.64
CA LYS A 59 2.51 13.20 11.02
C LYS A 59 2.15 12.77 9.59
N ALA A 60 2.24 11.49 9.27
CA ALA A 60 1.56 10.94 8.11
C ALA A 60 0.04 11.02 8.31
N ASP A 61 -0.71 11.24 7.24
CA ASP A 61 -2.17 11.36 7.27
C ASP A 61 -2.86 10.00 7.07
N HIS A 62 -2.16 9.09 6.39
CA HIS A 62 -2.71 7.82 5.96
C HIS A 62 -1.65 6.71 6.03
N ILE A 63 -2.05 5.55 6.52
CA ILE A 63 -1.19 4.37 6.59
C ILE A 63 -1.86 3.21 5.86
N VAL A 64 -1.15 2.61 4.92
CA VAL A 64 -1.57 1.38 4.23
C VAL A 64 -0.81 0.20 4.82
N VAL A 65 -1.52 -0.78 5.34
CA VAL A 65 -0.94 -2.06 5.78
C VAL A 65 -1.20 -3.10 4.71
N SER A 66 -0.14 -3.54 4.04
CA SER A 66 -0.20 -4.44 2.90
C SER A 66 0.08 -5.88 3.30
N GLY A 67 -0.83 -6.79 3.00
CA GLY A 67 -0.62 -8.22 3.20
C GLY A 67 0.44 -8.81 2.27
N GLY A 68 1.11 -9.88 2.70
CA GLY A 68 2.15 -10.56 1.93
C GLY A 68 1.66 -11.16 0.61
N ASP A 69 0.38 -11.51 0.49
CA ASP A 69 -0.24 -12.00 -0.75
C ASP A 69 -0.48 -10.89 -1.79
N GLY A 70 -0.29 -9.64 -1.42
CA GLY A 70 -0.33 -8.49 -2.31
C GLY A 70 1.03 -8.12 -2.87
N GLY A 71 1.09 -6.95 -3.48
CA GLY A 71 2.34 -6.34 -3.94
C GLY A 71 2.55 -6.40 -5.45
N THR A 72 3.78 -6.14 -5.84
CA THR A 72 4.15 -6.02 -7.25
C THR A 72 4.25 -7.37 -7.95
N GLY A 73 3.69 -7.47 -9.15
CA GLY A 73 3.88 -8.63 -10.03
C GLY A 73 5.30 -8.75 -10.60
N ALA A 74 6.15 -7.73 -10.43
CA ALA A 74 7.53 -7.70 -10.88
C ALA A 74 8.54 -8.18 -9.83
N ALA A 75 8.11 -8.46 -8.61
CA ALA A 75 8.99 -8.98 -7.57
C ALA A 75 9.51 -10.38 -7.91
N ALA A 76 10.70 -10.71 -7.41
CA ALA A 76 11.25 -12.05 -7.50
C ALA A 76 10.36 -13.07 -6.79
N TRP A 77 10.38 -14.31 -7.24
CA TRP A 77 9.55 -15.38 -6.68
C TRP A 77 9.71 -15.57 -5.17
N THR A 78 10.92 -15.42 -4.67
CA THR A 78 11.21 -15.48 -3.24
C THR A 78 10.52 -14.37 -2.46
N GLY A 79 10.48 -13.15 -2.98
CA GLY A 79 9.75 -12.03 -2.38
C GLY A 79 8.24 -12.26 -2.37
N ILE A 80 7.68 -12.78 -3.47
CA ILE A 80 6.24 -13.09 -3.56
C ILE A 80 5.84 -14.19 -2.56
N LYS A 81 6.67 -15.19 -2.37
CA LYS A 81 6.35 -16.36 -1.53
C LYS A 81 6.69 -16.19 -0.05
N CYS A 82 7.73 -15.44 0.27
CA CYS A 82 8.34 -15.47 1.59
C CYS A 82 8.32 -14.13 2.33
N ALA A 83 7.85 -13.06 1.70
CA ALA A 83 7.79 -11.76 2.35
C ALA A 83 6.37 -11.42 2.82
N GLY A 84 6.28 -10.95 4.05
CA GLY A 84 5.03 -10.48 4.64
C GLY A 84 4.15 -11.56 5.26
N LEU A 85 3.24 -11.11 6.11
CA LEU A 85 2.20 -11.90 6.77
C LEU A 85 0.84 -11.60 6.11
N PRO A 86 -0.20 -12.40 6.41
CA PRO A 86 -1.58 -12.05 6.03
C PRO A 86 -1.95 -10.64 6.51
N TRP A 87 -2.74 -9.93 5.71
CA TRP A 87 -3.17 -8.57 6.03
C TRP A 87 -3.94 -8.47 7.36
N GLU A 88 -4.68 -9.53 7.71
CA GLU A 88 -5.46 -9.61 8.94
C GLU A 88 -4.62 -9.42 10.20
N LEU A 89 -3.43 -10.02 10.22
CA LEU A 89 -2.50 -9.89 11.34
C LEU A 89 -1.92 -8.48 11.42
N GLY A 90 -1.49 -7.94 10.29
CA GLY A 90 -0.89 -6.61 10.24
C GLY A 90 -1.86 -5.51 10.63
N ILE A 91 -3.09 -5.53 10.10
CA ILE A 91 -4.08 -4.49 10.42
C ILE A 91 -4.52 -4.58 11.90
N ALA A 92 -4.72 -5.79 12.43
CA ALA A 92 -5.12 -5.99 13.81
C ALA A 92 -4.04 -5.50 14.78
N GLU A 93 -2.78 -5.83 14.55
CA GLU A 93 -1.64 -5.35 15.35
C GLU A 93 -1.53 -3.82 15.28
N THR A 94 -1.62 -3.26 14.07
CA THR A 94 -1.55 -1.81 13.87
C THR A 94 -2.68 -1.08 14.60
N GLN A 95 -3.92 -1.54 14.44
CA GLN A 95 -5.08 -0.97 15.11
C GLN A 95 -4.90 -0.98 16.62
N GLN A 96 -4.54 -2.11 17.21
CA GLN A 96 -4.34 -2.24 18.65
C GLN A 96 -3.23 -1.32 19.17
N THR A 97 -2.10 -1.28 18.46
CA THR A 97 -0.96 -0.45 18.88
C THR A 97 -1.29 1.04 18.79
N LEU A 98 -1.97 1.48 17.74
CA LEU A 98 -2.38 2.87 17.61
C LEU A 98 -3.40 3.28 18.70
N VAL A 99 -4.36 2.42 19.01
CA VAL A 99 -5.32 2.67 20.10
C VAL A 99 -4.62 2.75 21.46
N LEU A 100 -3.73 1.81 21.77
CA LEU A 100 -2.98 1.79 23.03
C LEU A 100 -2.08 3.01 23.23
N ASN A 101 -1.70 3.69 22.16
CA ASN A 101 -0.82 4.87 22.20
C ASN A 101 -1.56 6.19 21.93
N ASP A 102 -2.89 6.20 21.91
CA ASP A 102 -3.70 7.40 21.61
C ASP A 102 -3.32 8.08 20.28
N LEU A 103 -3.01 7.26 19.27
CA LEU A 103 -2.60 7.72 17.93
C LEU A 103 -3.62 7.39 16.84
N ARG A 104 -4.64 6.58 17.17
CA ARG A 104 -5.55 6.02 16.17
C ARG A 104 -6.36 7.07 15.41
N ASP A 105 -6.74 8.15 16.07
CA ASP A 105 -7.50 9.27 15.53
C ASP A 105 -6.68 10.20 14.63
N ARG A 106 -5.37 10.03 14.61
CA ARG A 106 -4.46 10.89 13.83
C ARG A 106 -4.25 10.44 12.40
N VAL A 107 -4.57 9.18 12.09
CA VAL A 107 -4.28 8.57 10.80
C VAL A 107 -5.47 7.73 10.33
N ARG A 108 -5.71 7.72 9.02
CA ARG A 108 -6.62 6.77 8.40
C ARG A 108 -5.87 5.47 8.10
N LEU A 109 -6.53 4.34 8.38
CA LEU A 109 -5.96 3.01 8.13
C LEU A 109 -6.61 2.38 6.90
N GLN A 110 -5.77 2.03 5.95
CA GLN A 110 -6.13 1.24 4.78
C GLN A 110 -5.46 -0.13 4.84
N THR A 111 -6.12 -1.14 4.32
CA THR A 111 -5.50 -2.45 4.09
C THR A 111 -5.65 -2.89 2.65
N ASP A 112 -4.66 -3.62 2.16
CA ASP A 112 -4.67 -4.29 0.87
C ASP A 112 -4.00 -5.68 0.98
N GLY A 113 -3.94 -6.41 -0.11
CA GLY A 113 -3.31 -7.73 -0.14
C GLY A 113 -4.33 -8.86 -0.32
N GLN A 114 -4.98 -8.90 -1.48
CA GLN A 114 -5.93 -9.95 -1.89
C GLN A 114 -7.31 -9.86 -1.24
N LEU A 115 -7.79 -8.66 -0.91
CA LEU A 115 -9.20 -8.45 -0.64
C LEU A 115 -10.01 -8.72 -1.91
N LYS A 116 -10.93 -9.67 -1.89
CA LYS A 116 -11.67 -10.13 -3.07
C LYS A 116 -13.17 -10.22 -2.86
N THR A 117 -13.60 -10.51 -1.65
CA THR A 117 -14.99 -10.79 -1.32
C THR A 117 -15.56 -9.75 -0.36
N PRO A 118 -16.90 -9.55 -0.33
CA PRO A 118 -17.52 -8.71 0.69
C PRO A 118 -17.20 -9.13 2.12
N ARG A 119 -17.01 -10.43 2.34
CA ARG A 119 -16.60 -10.95 3.65
C ARG A 119 -15.25 -10.41 4.09
N ASP A 120 -14.27 -10.34 3.18
CA ASP A 120 -12.94 -9.81 3.48
C ASP A 120 -13.04 -8.35 3.93
N ILE A 121 -13.89 -7.56 3.27
CA ILE A 121 -14.14 -6.16 3.64
C ILE A 121 -14.77 -6.05 5.03
N CYS A 122 -15.78 -6.89 5.33
CA CYS A 122 -16.38 -6.89 6.66
C CYS A 122 -15.39 -7.27 7.76
N ILE A 123 -14.51 -8.25 7.49
CA ILE A 123 -13.45 -8.64 8.44
C ILE A 123 -12.44 -7.50 8.61
N ALA A 124 -12.01 -6.88 7.51
CA ALA A 124 -11.08 -5.76 7.57
C ALA A 124 -11.63 -4.57 8.37
N ALA A 125 -12.92 -4.25 8.18
CA ALA A 125 -13.61 -3.23 8.96
C ALA A 125 -13.64 -3.58 10.47
N ALA A 126 -13.96 -4.83 10.78
CA ALA A 126 -13.99 -5.31 12.16
C ALA A 126 -12.61 -5.27 12.83
N LEU A 127 -11.54 -5.43 12.06
CA LEU A 127 -10.16 -5.35 12.54
C LEU A 127 -9.61 -3.91 12.60
N GLY A 128 -10.39 -2.93 12.14
CA GLY A 128 -10.07 -1.50 12.29
C GLY A 128 -9.65 -0.76 11.02
N ALA A 129 -9.74 -1.39 9.84
CA ALA A 129 -9.51 -0.68 8.58
C ALA A 129 -10.70 0.23 8.23
N GLU A 130 -10.40 1.43 7.76
CA GLU A 130 -11.39 2.40 7.26
C GLU A 130 -11.44 2.43 5.73
N GLU A 131 -10.33 2.12 5.08
CA GLU A 131 -10.20 2.11 3.64
C GLU A 131 -9.71 0.75 3.15
N TYR A 132 -10.12 0.38 1.93
CA TYR A 132 -9.86 -0.94 1.37
C TYR A 132 -9.36 -0.79 -0.06
N ALA A 133 -8.15 -1.29 -0.35
CA ALA A 133 -7.63 -1.28 -1.70
C ALA A 133 -7.80 -2.64 -2.37
N LEU A 134 -8.44 -2.63 -3.54
CA LEU A 134 -8.70 -3.81 -4.33
C LEU A 134 -8.02 -3.67 -5.69
N SER A 135 -7.40 -4.75 -6.14
CA SER A 135 -6.77 -4.80 -7.46
C SER A 135 -7.21 -6.02 -8.26
N THR A 136 -6.88 -7.21 -7.81
CA THR A 136 -7.13 -8.47 -8.54
C THR A 136 -8.61 -8.74 -8.79
N GLY A 137 -9.47 -8.54 -7.80
CA GLY A 137 -10.91 -8.75 -7.93
C GLY A 137 -11.54 -7.89 -9.03
N PRO A 138 -11.42 -6.56 -8.99
CA PRO A 138 -11.89 -5.68 -10.04
C PRO A 138 -11.28 -5.97 -11.42
N LEU A 139 -9.97 -6.28 -11.48
CA LEU A 139 -9.33 -6.62 -12.75
C LEU A 139 -9.93 -7.87 -13.39
N ILE A 140 -10.20 -8.90 -12.60
CA ILE A 140 -10.84 -10.13 -13.08
C ILE A 140 -12.27 -9.83 -13.56
N ALA A 141 -13.02 -9.02 -12.81
CA ALA A 141 -14.36 -8.62 -13.20
C ALA A 141 -14.38 -7.83 -14.53
N LEU A 142 -13.31 -7.09 -14.83
CA LEU A 142 -13.11 -6.39 -16.10
C LEU A 142 -12.56 -7.29 -17.22
N GLY A 143 -12.43 -8.59 -17.00
CA GLY A 143 -11.98 -9.55 -18.00
C GLY A 143 -10.46 -9.70 -18.12
N CYS A 144 -9.71 -9.26 -17.12
CA CYS A 144 -8.24 -9.46 -17.11
C CYS A 144 -7.90 -10.94 -17.00
N ILE A 145 -7.07 -11.43 -17.91
CA ILE A 145 -6.60 -12.82 -17.93
C ILE A 145 -5.34 -13.04 -17.07
N MET A 146 -4.92 -12.05 -16.31
CA MET A 146 -3.76 -12.10 -15.40
C MET A 146 -2.44 -12.51 -16.08
N MET A 147 -2.27 -12.16 -17.35
CA MET A 147 -1.07 -12.48 -18.13
C MET A 147 0.18 -11.75 -17.64
N ARG A 148 0.03 -10.65 -16.92
CA ARG A 148 1.10 -9.80 -16.36
C ARG A 148 2.09 -9.27 -17.40
N LYS A 149 1.61 -8.97 -18.62
CA LYS A 149 2.38 -8.40 -19.72
C LYS A 149 1.96 -6.96 -20.07
N CYS A 150 1.24 -6.29 -19.16
CA CYS A 150 0.74 -4.94 -19.38
C CYS A 150 1.88 -3.93 -19.63
N HIS A 151 2.99 -4.08 -18.92
CA HIS A 151 4.17 -3.21 -19.06
C HIS A 151 4.87 -3.34 -20.42
N LEU A 152 4.67 -4.45 -21.13
CA LEU A 152 5.19 -4.67 -22.48
C LEU A 152 4.21 -4.25 -23.58
N ASN A 153 2.99 -3.87 -23.20
CA ASN A 153 1.91 -3.52 -24.12
C ASN A 153 1.56 -4.64 -25.12
N THR A 154 1.76 -5.90 -24.73
CA THR A 154 1.54 -7.09 -25.56
C THR A 154 0.34 -7.93 -25.12
N CYS A 155 -0.40 -7.48 -24.12
CA CYS A 155 -1.57 -8.20 -23.62
C CYS A 155 -2.74 -8.08 -24.62
N PRO A 156 -3.35 -9.20 -25.09
CA PRO A 156 -4.43 -9.16 -26.06
C PRO A 156 -5.75 -8.59 -25.50
N VAL A 157 -5.93 -8.60 -24.17
CA VAL A 157 -7.16 -8.09 -23.54
C VAL A 157 -7.17 -6.58 -23.46
N HIS A 158 -6.00 -5.91 -23.47
CA HIS A 158 -5.87 -4.46 -23.42
C HIS A 158 -6.68 -3.77 -22.30
N CYS A 159 -6.93 -4.44 -21.17
CA CYS A 159 -7.70 -3.86 -20.06
C CYS A 159 -7.07 -2.56 -19.51
N GLY A 160 -5.76 -2.36 -19.70
CA GLY A 160 -5.07 -1.12 -19.38
C GLY A 160 -5.39 0.06 -20.32
N VAL A 161 -5.90 -0.20 -21.52
CA VAL A 161 -6.25 0.85 -22.50
C VAL A 161 -7.54 1.54 -22.09
N PHE A 162 -8.47 0.84 -21.45
CA PHE A 162 -9.71 1.45 -20.94
C PHE A 162 -9.47 2.46 -19.82
N VAL A 163 -8.39 2.31 -19.07
CA VAL A 163 -7.99 3.28 -18.03
C VAL A 163 -7.35 4.53 -18.65
N SER A 164 -6.79 4.42 -19.85
CA SER A 164 -6.13 5.54 -20.55
C SER A 164 -7.08 6.43 -21.36
N ILE A 165 -8.30 5.96 -21.65
CA ILE A 165 -9.29 6.72 -22.45
C ILE A 165 -10.15 7.66 -21.58
N SER A 166 -10.04 7.57 -20.27
CA SER A 166 -10.77 8.45 -19.33
C SER A 166 -9.96 9.67 -18.87
N ARG A 167 -9.04 10.16 -19.73
CA ARG A 167 -8.33 11.45 -19.50
C ARG A 167 -8.74 12.47 -20.52
#